data_85717909f7ba5eb2d1cfcf989f0fb12b
#
_entry.id   85717909f7ba5eb2d1cfcf989f0fb12b
#
_cell.length_a   1.000
_cell.length_b   1.000
_cell.length_c   1.000
_cell.angle_alpha   90.00
_cell.angle_beta   90.00
_cell.angle_gamma   90.00
#
_symmetry.space_group_name_H-M   'P 1'
#
loop_
_entity.id
_entity.type
_entity.pdbx_description
1 polymer ?
#
loop_
_entity_poly.entity_id
_entity_poly.type
_entity_poly.pdbx_seq_one_letter_code
_entity_poly.pdbx_strand_id
1 'polypeptide(L)'
;MDGANSDWKQNTEETITIRGNGDFSKFVGVKIDGNTIDAKNYTAKEGSTIITLTTDYLKTLSIGTHTFEIVWTDGSASTNFTVSKNDSGSETPKDDDKNKNDDSGSQTGDNHHITAPQTGDNSHLTLWISLLGASLIGLLATLYMRKKKDNE
;
A
#
# COMPACT_ATOMS: atom_id res chain seq x y z
N MET A 1 -6.00 -17.34 -9.73
CA MET A 1 -5.70 -16.17 -10.56
C MET A 1 -4.21 -16.15 -10.83
N ASP A 2 -3.80 -16.02 -12.08
CA ASP A 2 -2.39 -15.81 -12.43
C ASP A 2 -2.03 -14.35 -12.14
N GLY A 3 -0.80 -14.07 -11.72
CA GLY A 3 -0.37 -12.74 -11.27
C GLY A 3 -0.82 -12.39 -9.84
N ALA A 4 -1.37 -13.36 -9.11
CA ALA A 4 -1.69 -13.21 -7.69
C ALA A 4 -0.44 -12.94 -6.86
N ASN A 5 -0.58 -12.10 -5.81
CA ASN A 5 0.49 -11.71 -4.90
C ASN A 5 1.70 -11.04 -5.57
N SER A 6 1.49 -10.39 -6.71
CA SER A 6 2.53 -9.57 -7.36
C SER A 6 2.99 -8.45 -6.44
N ASP A 7 4.27 -8.10 -6.51
CA ASP A 7 4.87 -6.94 -5.85
C ASP A 7 5.21 -5.88 -6.90
N TRP A 8 4.67 -4.67 -6.72
CA TRP A 8 5.00 -3.53 -7.56
C TRP A 8 5.80 -2.51 -6.76
N LYS A 9 6.91 -2.09 -7.32
CA LYS A 9 7.79 -1.11 -6.69
C LYS A 9 7.43 0.31 -7.14
N GLN A 10 7.23 1.21 -6.18
CA GLN A 10 6.97 2.62 -6.49
C GLN A 10 8.08 3.21 -7.38
N ASN A 11 7.69 4.18 -8.22
CA ASN A 11 8.58 4.87 -9.15
C ASN A 11 9.22 3.95 -10.22
N THR A 12 8.58 2.81 -10.52
CA THR A 12 8.88 2.02 -11.70
C THR A 12 7.83 2.27 -12.79
N GLU A 13 8.17 1.94 -14.02
CA GLU A 13 7.23 1.97 -15.15
C GLU A 13 6.61 0.57 -15.41
N GLU A 14 6.78 -0.34 -14.46
CA GLU A 14 6.19 -1.66 -14.52
C GLU A 14 4.68 -1.60 -14.30
N THR A 15 3.98 -2.59 -14.81
CA THR A 15 2.53 -2.76 -14.66
C THR A 15 2.23 -4.06 -13.90
N ILE A 16 1.06 -4.13 -13.27
CA ILE A 16 0.56 -5.39 -12.71
C ILE A 16 -0.47 -5.97 -13.68
N THR A 17 -0.26 -7.22 -14.08
CA THR A 17 -1.21 -7.97 -14.89
C THR A 17 -1.75 -9.16 -14.10
N ILE A 18 -3.07 -9.24 -14.00
CA ILE A 18 -3.78 -10.30 -13.28
C ILE A 18 -4.78 -10.93 -14.23
N ARG A 19 -4.79 -12.27 -14.27
CA ARG A 19 -5.69 -13.05 -15.09
C ARG A 19 -6.69 -13.80 -14.21
N GLY A 20 -7.97 -13.56 -14.42
CA GLY A 20 -9.08 -14.34 -13.88
C GLY A 20 -9.58 -15.36 -14.90
N ASN A 21 -10.15 -16.45 -14.42
CA ASN A 21 -10.70 -17.54 -15.27
C ASN A 21 -12.18 -17.33 -15.65
N GLY A 22 -12.78 -16.21 -15.29
CA GLY A 22 -14.12 -15.87 -15.76
C GLY A 22 -14.15 -15.49 -17.24
N ASP A 23 -15.30 -15.68 -17.86
CA ASP A 23 -15.55 -15.35 -19.27
C ASP A 23 -15.52 -13.84 -19.47
N PHE A 24 -14.69 -13.38 -20.43
CA PHE A 24 -14.54 -11.96 -20.72
C PHE A 24 -15.85 -11.31 -21.19
N SER A 25 -16.73 -12.05 -21.85
CA SER A 25 -18.05 -11.53 -22.27
C SER A 25 -18.95 -11.11 -21.10
N LYS A 26 -18.67 -11.62 -19.90
CA LYS A 26 -19.38 -11.31 -18.65
C LYS A 26 -18.69 -10.27 -17.80
N PHE A 27 -17.54 -9.78 -18.23
CA PHE A 27 -16.75 -8.81 -17.46
C PHE A 27 -17.52 -7.51 -17.22
N VAL A 28 -17.55 -7.07 -15.97
CA VAL A 28 -18.23 -5.85 -15.52
C VAL A 28 -17.23 -4.76 -15.14
N GLY A 29 -16.17 -5.12 -14.41
CA GLY A 29 -15.22 -4.14 -13.93
C GLY A 29 -14.24 -4.68 -12.91
N VAL A 30 -13.42 -3.78 -12.38
CA VAL A 30 -12.37 -4.06 -11.39
C VAL A 30 -12.62 -3.25 -10.13
N LYS A 31 -12.35 -3.87 -8.98
CA LYS A 31 -12.30 -3.16 -7.70
C LYS A 31 -10.92 -3.30 -7.07
N ILE A 32 -10.50 -2.23 -6.42
CA ILE A 32 -9.32 -2.21 -5.55
C ILE A 32 -9.79 -1.80 -4.15
N ASP A 33 -9.44 -2.60 -3.15
CA ASP A 33 -9.84 -2.39 -1.74
C ASP A 33 -11.36 -2.18 -1.58
N GLY A 34 -12.13 -2.96 -2.35
CA GLY A 34 -13.59 -2.90 -2.35
C GLY A 34 -14.19 -1.74 -3.16
N ASN A 35 -13.39 -0.81 -3.69
CA ASN A 35 -13.86 0.33 -4.47
C ASN A 35 -13.74 0.06 -5.97
N THR A 36 -14.81 0.28 -6.73
CA THR A 36 -14.75 0.20 -8.20
C THR A 36 -13.84 1.29 -8.75
N ILE A 37 -12.89 0.90 -9.60
CA ILE A 37 -11.98 1.83 -10.26
C ILE A 37 -12.45 2.17 -11.67
N ASP A 38 -12.11 3.37 -12.12
CA ASP A 38 -12.44 3.87 -13.45
C ASP A 38 -11.75 3.01 -14.54
N ALA A 39 -12.42 2.75 -15.65
CA ALA A 39 -11.90 1.97 -16.77
C ALA A 39 -10.62 2.55 -17.40
N LYS A 40 -10.33 3.83 -17.23
CA LYS A 40 -9.06 4.45 -17.66
C LYS A 40 -7.84 3.98 -16.88
N ASN A 41 -8.04 3.38 -15.69
CA ASN A 41 -7.00 2.95 -14.77
C ASN A 41 -6.48 1.53 -15.06
N TYR A 42 -7.08 0.84 -16.03
CA TYR A 42 -6.67 -0.49 -16.43
C TYR A 42 -6.97 -0.76 -17.90
N THR A 43 -6.35 -1.77 -18.46
CA THR A 43 -6.77 -2.37 -19.72
C THR A 43 -7.32 -3.76 -19.46
N ALA A 44 -8.38 -4.14 -20.19
CA ALA A 44 -8.98 -5.46 -20.10
C ALA A 44 -8.89 -6.15 -21.47
N LYS A 45 -8.50 -7.42 -21.49
CA LYS A 45 -8.36 -8.22 -22.70
C LYS A 45 -9.00 -9.58 -22.54
N GLU A 46 -9.48 -10.11 -23.68
CA GLU A 46 -9.93 -11.48 -23.82
C GLU A 46 -8.77 -12.48 -23.62
N GLY A 47 -9.10 -13.70 -23.19
CA GLY A 47 -8.17 -14.76 -22.84
C GLY A 47 -8.42 -15.25 -21.42
N SER A 48 -9.65 -15.76 -21.13
CA SER A 48 -10.32 -15.61 -19.84
C SER A 48 -10.45 -14.09 -19.60
N THR A 49 -10.28 -13.52 -18.44
CA THR A 49 -10.27 -12.06 -18.28
C THR A 49 -8.89 -11.62 -17.85
N ILE A 50 -8.16 -10.88 -18.69
CA ILE A 50 -6.82 -10.39 -18.39
C ILE A 50 -6.91 -8.89 -18.13
N ILE A 51 -6.53 -8.47 -16.92
CA ILE A 51 -6.54 -7.08 -16.49
C ILE A 51 -5.11 -6.61 -16.25
N THR A 52 -4.72 -5.48 -16.83
CA THR A 52 -3.46 -4.82 -16.57
C THR A 52 -3.73 -3.44 -15.97
N LEU A 53 -3.31 -3.22 -14.74
CA LEU A 53 -3.38 -1.91 -14.08
C LEU A 53 -2.36 -0.96 -14.70
N THR A 54 -2.77 0.29 -14.93
CA THR A 54 -1.86 1.31 -15.46
C THR A 54 -0.86 1.76 -14.41
N THR A 55 0.34 2.12 -14.83
CA THR A 55 1.37 2.67 -13.95
C THR A 55 0.91 3.94 -13.25
N ASP A 56 0.18 4.81 -13.94
CA ASP A 56 -0.36 6.04 -13.35
C ASP A 56 -1.31 5.75 -12.19
N TYR A 57 -2.16 4.74 -12.33
CA TYR A 57 -3.03 4.32 -11.23
C TYR A 57 -2.24 3.70 -10.07
N LEU A 58 -1.29 2.82 -10.35
CA LEU A 58 -0.44 2.20 -9.34
C LEU A 58 0.33 3.24 -8.53
N LYS A 59 0.78 4.34 -9.14
CA LYS A 59 1.45 5.46 -8.47
C LYS A 59 0.55 6.20 -7.47
N THR A 60 -0.78 6.06 -7.57
CA THR A 60 -1.73 6.69 -6.62
C THR A 60 -1.97 5.86 -5.38
N LEU A 61 -1.59 4.59 -5.39
CA LEU A 61 -1.81 3.68 -4.28
C LEU A 61 -0.78 3.88 -3.16
N SER A 62 -1.20 3.64 -1.92
CA SER A 62 -0.32 3.66 -0.77
C SER A 62 0.61 2.45 -0.76
N ILE A 63 1.72 2.55 -0.01
CA ILE A 63 2.55 1.38 0.26
C ILE A 63 1.75 0.42 1.14
N GLY A 64 1.78 -0.86 0.80
CA GLY A 64 1.08 -1.92 1.52
C GLY A 64 0.44 -2.94 0.60
N THR A 65 -0.32 -3.84 1.20
CA THR A 65 -1.07 -4.87 0.48
C THR A 65 -2.45 -4.33 0.12
N HIS A 66 -2.82 -4.51 -1.14
CA HIS A 66 -4.10 -4.13 -1.71
C HIS A 66 -4.86 -5.36 -2.17
N THR A 67 -6.18 -5.32 -2.02
CA THR A 67 -7.07 -6.36 -2.55
C THR A 67 -7.51 -5.98 -3.96
N PHE A 68 -7.29 -6.89 -4.91
CA PHE A 68 -7.73 -6.78 -6.29
C PHE A 68 -8.91 -7.72 -6.53
N GLU A 69 -9.99 -7.24 -7.15
CA GLU A 69 -11.18 -8.03 -7.47
C GLU A 69 -11.60 -7.80 -8.92
N ILE A 70 -11.78 -8.88 -9.68
CA ILE A 70 -12.45 -8.85 -10.98
C ILE A 70 -13.91 -9.22 -10.77
N VAL A 71 -14.82 -8.42 -11.34
CA VAL A 71 -16.26 -8.62 -11.25
C VAL A 71 -16.82 -9.02 -12.60
N TRP A 72 -17.60 -10.09 -12.62
CA TRP A 72 -18.40 -10.54 -13.76
C TRP A 72 -19.88 -10.50 -13.40
N THR A 73 -20.75 -10.64 -14.36
CA THR A 73 -22.21 -10.67 -14.15
C THR A 73 -22.69 -11.87 -13.33
N ASP A 74 -21.91 -12.93 -13.28
CA ASP A 74 -22.21 -14.19 -12.57
C ASP A 74 -21.31 -14.45 -11.36
N GLY A 75 -20.48 -13.51 -10.95
CA GLY A 75 -19.64 -13.64 -9.76
C GLY A 75 -18.45 -12.69 -9.74
N SER A 76 -17.57 -12.91 -8.79
CA SER A 76 -16.30 -12.20 -8.70
C SER A 76 -15.19 -13.12 -8.20
N ALA A 77 -13.94 -12.71 -8.42
CA ALA A 77 -12.78 -13.37 -7.85
C ALA A 77 -11.79 -12.32 -7.39
N SER A 78 -11.15 -12.56 -6.24
CA SER A 78 -10.22 -11.63 -5.63
C SER A 78 -8.85 -12.27 -5.38
N THR A 79 -7.83 -11.42 -5.34
CA THR A 79 -6.47 -11.74 -4.92
C THR A 79 -5.83 -10.49 -4.33
N ASN A 80 -4.60 -10.62 -3.83
CA ASN A 80 -3.85 -9.48 -3.33
C ASN A 80 -2.68 -9.16 -4.25
N PHE A 81 -2.21 -7.91 -4.17
CA PHE A 81 -0.91 -7.47 -4.65
C PHE A 81 -0.32 -6.48 -3.65
N THR A 82 0.98 -6.25 -3.72
CA THR A 82 1.68 -5.35 -2.79
C THR A 82 2.29 -4.18 -3.55
N VAL A 83 2.18 -3.00 -2.98
CA VAL A 83 2.93 -1.82 -3.38
C VAL A 83 4.07 -1.64 -2.38
N SER A 84 5.31 -1.73 -2.84
CA SER A 84 6.51 -1.57 -2.02
C SER A 84 7.32 -0.33 -2.40
N LYS A 85 8.20 0.11 -1.50
CA LYS A 85 9.17 1.15 -1.83
C LYS A 85 10.18 0.63 -2.84
N ASN A 86 10.55 1.48 -3.78
CA ASN A 86 11.71 1.24 -4.60
C ASN A 86 12.96 1.72 -3.84
N ASP A 87 13.57 0.82 -3.06
CA ASP A 87 14.87 1.07 -2.43
C ASP A 87 16.00 0.96 -3.46
N SER A 88 15.95 1.80 -4.50
CA SER A 88 17.09 2.07 -5.38
C SER A 88 18.03 3.08 -4.72
N GLY A 89 18.44 2.81 -3.49
CA GLY A 89 19.32 3.65 -2.70
C GLY A 89 20.45 2.84 -2.13
N SER A 90 21.55 2.77 -2.88
CA SER A 90 22.92 2.74 -2.41
C SER A 90 23.17 2.07 -1.05
N GLU A 91 23.20 0.75 -1.04
CA GLU A 91 24.05 0.09 -0.07
C GLU A 91 25.49 0.27 -0.52
N THR A 92 26.15 1.26 0.04
CA THR A 92 27.62 1.28 0.08
C THR A 92 28.05 0.08 0.91
N PRO A 93 28.86 -0.85 0.35
CA PRO A 93 29.47 -1.89 1.14
C PRO A 93 30.36 -1.20 2.16
N LYS A 94 30.12 -1.44 3.43
CA LYS A 94 31.14 -1.12 4.45
C LYS A 94 32.25 -2.13 4.27
N ASP A 95 33.35 -1.63 3.76
CA ASP A 95 34.61 -2.34 3.76
C ASP A 95 34.97 -2.76 5.20
N ASP A 96 35.07 -4.06 5.37
CA ASP A 96 35.77 -4.68 6.49
C ASP A 96 37.26 -4.33 6.40
N ASP A 97 37.67 -3.33 7.11
CA ASP A 97 39.11 -3.11 7.31
C ASP A 97 39.58 -3.86 8.56
N LYS A 98 40.17 -5.01 8.28
CA LYS A 98 41.01 -5.74 9.21
C LYS A 98 42.24 -4.88 9.49
N ASN A 99 42.36 -4.35 10.65
CA ASN A 99 43.67 -4.05 11.16
C ASN A 99 43.90 -4.71 12.53
N LYS A 100 44.79 -5.70 12.47
CA LYS A 100 45.53 -6.26 13.58
C LYS A 100 46.54 -5.23 14.04
N ASN A 101 46.63 -4.98 15.35
CA ASN A 101 47.89 -5.00 16.04
C ASN A 101 47.71 -4.91 17.56
N ASP A 102 48.43 -5.81 18.19
CA ASP A 102 48.79 -5.92 19.60
C ASP A 102 49.26 -4.60 20.20
N ASP A 103 48.95 -4.34 21.45
CA ASP A 103 49.90 -4.33 22.56
C ASP A 103 49.26 -3.88 23.88
N SER A 104 49.61 -4.59 24.88
CA SER A 104 49.74 -4.46 26.33
C SER A 104 49.48 -3.09 26.99
N GLY A 105 48.69 -3.11 28.11
CA GLY A 105 48.95 -2.13 29.16
C GLY A 105 47.79 -1.66 30.02
N SER A 106 47.54 -2.40 31.12
CA SER A 106 47.29 -1.92 32.49
C SER A 106 46.26 -0.81 32.80
N GLN A 107 45.23 -1.25 33.57
CA GLN A 107 44.62 -0.60 34.78
C GLN A 107 44.06 0.82 34.70
N THR A 108 42.83 0.95 35.06
CA THR A 108 42.18 1.41 36.29
C THR A 108 40.79 1.96 35.98
N GLY A 109 39.83 1.52 36.78
CA GLY A 109 38.50 1.95 37.08
C GLY A 109 37.91 3.24 36.51
N ASP A 110 36.69 3.13 36.09
CA ASP A 110 35.60 3.92 36.67
C ASP A 110 34.25 3.56 36.03
N ASN A 111 33.28 3.61 36.87
CA ASN A 111 31.88 3.39 36.60
C ASN A 111 31.37 4.08 35.34
N HIS A 112 30.99 3.32 34.31
CA HIS A 112 30.17 3.86 33.25
C HIS A 112 28.77 3.26 33.31
N HIS A 113 27.87 4.09 33.81
CA HIS A 113 26.43 3.94 33.73
C HIS A 113 26.02 3.81 32.27
N ILE A 114 25.71 2.60 31.84
CA ILE A 114 25.13 2.34 30.51
C ILE A 114 23.66 2.76 30.54
N THR A 115 23.42 3.98 30.09
CA THR A 115 22.08 4.42 29.68
C THR A 115 21.71 3.69 28.39
N ALA A 116 20.71 2.83 28.44
CA ALA A 116 20.12 2.22 27.28
C ALA A 116 19.62 3.31 26.30
N PRO A 117 19.75 3.12 24.98
CA PRO A 117 19.16 4.05 24.04
C PRO A 117 17.64 4.03 24.17
N GLN A 118 17.08 5.17 24.54
CA GLN A 118 15.64 5.41 24.51
C GLN A 118 15.21 5.43 23.05
N THR A 119 14.55 4.38 22.61
CA THR A 119 13.78 4.40 21.36
C THR A 119 12.58 5.33 21.59
N GLY A 120 12.72 6.56 21.11
CA GLY A 120 11.61 7.51 21.10
C GLY A 120 10.55 7.06 20.11
N ASP A 121 9.56 6.36 20.62
CA ASP A 121 8.30 6.12 19.92
C ASP A 121 7.46 7.40 20.00
N ASN A 122 7.64 8.28 19.01
CA ASN A 122 6.75 9.39 18.77
C ASN A 122 5.61 8.92 17.85
N SER A 123 4.75 8.06 18.37
CA SER A 123 3.52 7.70 17.71
C SER A 123 2.55 8.88 17.72
N HIS A 124 2.55 9.68 16.66
CA HIS A 124 1.51 10.67 16.38
C HIS A 124 0.16 10.03 15.98
N LEU A 125 -0.13 8.85 16.52
CA LEU A 125 -1.38 8.11 16.25
C LEU A 125 -2.62 8.88 16.73
N THR A 126 -2.49 9.75 17.73
CA THR A 126 -3.62 10.50 18.29
C THR A 126 -4.10 11.64 17.41
N LEU A 127 -3.28 12.15 16.49
CA LEU A 127 -3.66 13.26 15.58
C LEU A 127 -4.55 12.81 14.41
N TRP A 128 -4.45 11.56 13.97
CA TRP A 128 -5.23 11.06 12.84
C TRP A 128 -6.67 10.68 13.19
N ILE A 129 -6.91 10.28 14.46
CA ILE A 129 -8.25 9.86 14.93
C ILE A 129 -9.19 11.06 15.07
N SER A 130 -8.66 12.24 15.40
CA SER A 130 -9.47 13.46 15.55
C SER A 130 -9.94 14.05 14.22
N LEU A 131 -9.23 13.78 13.10
CA LEU A 131 -9.60 14.30 11.78
C LEU A 131 -10.75 13.50 11.13
N LEU A 132 -10.87 12.19 11.43
CA LEU A 132 -11.94 11.33 10.92
C LEU A 132 -13.31 11.60 11.58
N GLY A 133 -13.34 12.07 12.82
CA GLY A 133 -14.58 12.37 13.53
C GLY A 133 -15.35 13.58 13.00
N ALA A 134 -14.65 14.60 12.52
CA ALA A 134 -15.27 15.84 12.05
C ALA A 134 -15.97 15.69 10.68
N SER A 135 -15.52 14.76 9.84
CA SER A 135 -16.08 14.54 8.50
C SER A 135 -17.46 13.86 8.52
N LEU A 136 -17.69 12.96 9.48
CA LEU A 136 -18.97 12.23 9.60
C LEU A 136 -20.12 13.10 10.09
N ILE A 137 -19.84 14.08 10.95
CA ILE A 137 -20.87 14.99 11.52
C ILE A 137 -21.37 15.96 10.44
N GLY A 138 -20.48 16.41 9.54
CA GLY A 138 -20.87 17.31 8.44
C GLY A 138 -21.79 16.64 7.42
N LEU A 139 -21.59 15.36 7.13
CA LEU A 139 -22.37 14.61 6.16
C LEU A 139 -23.77 14.30 6.65
N LEU A 140 -23.93 14.00 7.94
CA LEU A 140 -25.24 13.77 8.56
C LEU A 140 -26.05 15.06 8.65
N ALA A 141 -25.43 16.20 8.92
CA ALA A 141 -26.12 17.49 8.99
C ALA A 141 -26.66 17.93 7.62
N THR A 142 -25.91 17.69 6.54
CA THR A 142 -26.35 18.04 5.18
C THR A 142 -27.49 17.13 4.69
N LEU A 143 -27.48 15.86 5.04
CA LEU A 143 -28.56 14.93 4.72
C LEU A 143 -29.83 15.25 5.50
N TYR A 144 -29.72 15.67 6.76
CA TYR A 144 -30.86 16.05 7.58
C TYR A 144 -31.51 17.34 7.06
N MET A 145 -30.72 18.33 6.64
CA MET A 145 -31.21 19.58 6.06
C MET A 145 -31.93 19.38 4.72
N ARG A 146 -31.45 18.45 3.87
CA ARG A 146 -32.13 18.10 2.60
C ARG A 146 -33.47 17.45 2.85
N LYS A 147 -33.54 16.46 3.78
CA LYS A 147 -34.79 15.77 4.08
C LYS A 147 -35.88 16.69 4.66
N LYS A 148 -35.48 17.77 5.37
CA LYS A 148 -36.44 18.74 5.90
C LYS A 148 -37.03 19.62 4.81
N LYS A 149 -36.27 19.92 3.74
CA LYS A 149 -36.70 20.76 2.64
C LYS A 149 -37.68 20.07 1.67
N ASP A 150 -37.62 18.75 1.62
CA ASP A 150 -38.51 17.93 0.74
C ASP A 150 -39.86 17.62 1.40
N ASN A 151 -40.08 18.05 2.66
CA ASN A 151 -41.32 17.81 3.44
C ASN A 151 -42.09 19.12 3.75
N GLU A 152 -41.72 20.26 3.18
CA GLU A 152 -42.48 21.51 3.19
C GLU A 152 -43.02 21.83 1.79
#